data_6f8e962fe583a4850727257542859ce9
#
_entry.id   6f8e962fe583a4850727257542859ce9
#
_cell.length_a   1.000
_cell.length_b   1.000
_cell.length_c   1.000
_cell.angle_alpha   90.00
_cell.angle_beta   90.00
_cell.angle_gamma   90.00
#
_symmetry.space_group_name_H-M   'P 1'
#
loop_
_entity.id
_entity.type
_entity.pdbx_description
1 polymer ?
#
loop_
_entity_poly.entity_id
_entity_poly.type
_entity_poly.pdbx_seq_one_letter_code
_entity_poly.pdbx_strand_id
1 'polypeptide(L)'
;GDASLEVRGKNTLNAGSSPLIVLDGIIYYGALADINPNDIETIDVLKDASSAAVYGAKAASGVIQVTTKKGKTGKPVINFNASTGLATMSVNERVYNADEFLYTWRRNAQYSTNINAKPFQFDDPRQLPSDIPVADWLAYDNSNPTADPVTVWLQRLNLQPVEIANYKAGRTQNWYDMMFHNGQRQDYNISLSGRQDRISYYWSMGYMKNEGVVVGDDYNVMRSRINIDAKVTDFLSVGTNTQFSVRDESAVAVDWSLITANSPWGSFWNNDSTD
;
A
#
# COMPACT_ATOMS: atom_id res chain seq x y z
N GLY A 1 -4.37 -0.87 4.64
CA GLY A 1 -4.70 -1.56 5.88
C GLY A 1 -5.87 -0.87 6.57
N ASP A 2 -6.86 -1.64 7.01
CA ASP A 2 -8.01 -1.10 7.74
C ASP A 2 -7.51 -0.44 9.03
N ALA A 3 -7.92 0.82 9.23
CA ALA A 3 -7.66 1.51 10.48
C ALA A 3 -8.47 0.82 11.60
N SER A 4 -7.78 0.24 12.59
CA SER A 4 -8.45 -0.30 13.76
C SER A 4 -8.95 0.85 14.62
N LEU A 5 -10.27 0.99 14.72
CA LEU A 5 -10.92 1.97 15.60
C LEU A 5 -11.16 1.31 16.97
N GLU A 6 -10.58 1.88 18.01
CA GLU A 6 -10.84 1.48 19.41
C GLU A 6 -11.50 2.64 20.16
N VAL A 7 -12.65 2.41 20.77
CA VAL A 7 -13.36 3.40 21.61
C VAL A 7 -13.10 3.17 23.09
N ARG A 8 -12.92 1.92 23.50
CA ARG A 8 -12.47 1.47 24.83
C ARG A 8 -11.36 0.47 24.61
N GLY A 9 -10.26 0.53 25.38
CA GLY A 9 -9.15 -0.42 25.26
C GLY A 9 -9.61 -1.89 25.29
N LYS A 10 -8.77 -2.83 24.91
CA LYS A 10 -9.06 -4.27 24.81
C LYS A 10 -9.62 -4.81 26.11
N ASN A 11 -10.94 -4.98 26.18
CA ASN A 11 -11.65 -5.47 27.36
C ASN A 11 -11.93 -6.98 27.32
N THR A 12 -11.60 -7.69 26.24
CA THR A 12 -11.86 -9.11 26.10
C THR A 12 -10.70 -9.81 25.38
N LEU A 13 -10.39 -11.03 25.81
CA LEU A 13 -9.34 -11.87 25.19
C LEU A 13 -9.81 -12.52 23.87
N ASN A 14 -11.14 -12.63 23.63
CA ASN A 14 -11.69 -13.40 22.51
C ASN A 14 -12.84 -12.73 21.75
N ALA A 15 -13.31 -11.55 22.14
CA ALA A 15 -14.33 -10.81 21.40
C ALA A 15 -13.70 -9.60 20.69
N GLY A 16 -14.12 -9.31 19.46
CA GLY A 16 -13.61 -8.18 18.70
C GLY A 16 -13.73 -6.87 19.46
N SER A 17 -12.67 -6.08 19.49
CA SER A 17 -12.62 -4.76 20.17
C SER A 17 -13.23 -3.64 19.33
N SER A 18 -13.73 -3.95 18.13
CA SER A 18 -14.30 -2.94 17.22
C SER A 18 -15.62 -2.38 17.73
N PRO A 19 -15.79 -1.06 17.72
CA PRO A 19 -17.04 -0.42 18.11
C PRO A 19 -18.16 -0.76 17.12
N LEU A 20 -19.41 -0.77 17.61
CA LEU A 20 -20.59 -0.92 16.78
C LEU A 20 -20.82 0.35 15.96
N ILE A 21 -20.98 0.23 14.66
CA ILE A 21 -21.34 1.35 13.79
C ILE A 21 -22.84 1.39 13.64
N VAL A 22 -23.45 2.55 13.88
CA VAL A 22 -24.87 2.82 13.66
C VAL A 22 -24.99 3.95 12.65
N LEU A 23 -25.59 3.67 11.51
CA LEU A 23 -25.77 4.62 10.41
C LEU A 23 -27.25 5.00 10.33
N ASP A 24 -27.56 6.27 10.53
CA ASP A 24 -28.94 6.80 10.53
C ASP A 24 -29.91 6.02 11.45
N GLY A 25 -29.40 5.54 12.59
CA GLY A 25 -30.17 4.78 13.58
C GLY A 25 -30.23 3.27 13.35
N ILE A 26 -29.62 2.74 12.28
CA ILE A 26 -29.61 1.31 11.94
C ILE A 26 -28.21 0.76 12.12
N ILE A 27 -28.09 -0.46 12.67
CA ILE A 27 -26.79 -1.14 12.79
C ILE A 27 -26.20 -1.36 11.39
N TYR A 28 -25.00 -0.83 11.18
CA TYR A 28 -24.27 -0.93 9.94
C TYR A 28 -23.18 -2.00 10.04
N TYR A 29 -23.20 -2.97 9.13
CA TYR A 29 -22.25 -4.10 9.12
C TYR A 29 -21.07 -3.90 8.19
N GLY A 30 -21.01 -2.79 7.44
CA GLY A 30 -19.87 -2.41 6.60
C GLY A 30 -18.80 -1.68 7.40
N ALA A 31 -17.66 -1.41 6.74
CA ALA A 31 -16.59 -0.60 7.33
C ALA A 31 -16.97 0.89 7.33
N LEU A 32 -16.45 1.65 8.31
CA LEU A 32 -16.66 3.11 8.33
C LEU A 32 -16.07 3.78 7.07
N ALA A 33 -15.02 3.20 6.50
CA ALA A 33 -14.38 3.66 5.26
C ALA A 33 -15.31 3.56 4.03
N ASP A 34 -16.36 2.73 4.07
CA ASP A 34 -17.33 2.62 2.97
C ASP A 34 -18.30 3.80 2.93
N ILE A 35 -18.42 4.53 4.04
CA ILE A 35 -19.27 5.71 4.12
C ILE A 35 -18.49 6.90 3.54
N ASN A 36 -19.10 7.60 2.58
CA ASN A 36 -18.48 8.80 2.03
C ASN A 36 -18.44 9.92 3.08
N PRO A 37 -17.26 10.44 3.47
CA PRO A 37 -17.18 11.52 4.46
C PRO A 37 -17.99 12.77 4.06
N ASN A 38 -18.13 13.03 2.76
CA ASN A 38 -18.93 14.16 2.27
C ASN A 38 -20.41 14.02 2.52
N ASP A 39 -20.92 12.81 2.82
CA ASP A 39 -22.33 12.54 3.13
C ASP A 39 -22.63 12.64 4.61
N ILE A 40 -21.62 12.75 5.47
CA ILE A 40 -21.78 12.75 6.93
C ILE A 40 -22.18 14.16 7.40
N GLU A 41 -23.21 14.23 8.23
CA GLU A 41 -23.60 15.43 8.98
C GLU A 41 -22.94 15.45 10.36
N THR A 42 -23.06 14.34 11.14
CA THR A 42 -22.43 14.20 12.47
C THR A 42 -21.87 12.79 12.69
N ILE A 43 -20.85 12.73 13.55
CA ILE A 43 -20.34 11.48 14.12
C ILE A 43 -20.35 11.64 15.64
N ASP A 44 -21.13 10.81 16.32
CA ASP A 44 -21.21 10.79 17.77
C ASP A 44 -20.64 9.48 18.31
N VAL A 45 -19.76 9.57 19.31
CA VAL A 45 -19.15 8.39 19.94
C VAL A 45 -19.79 8.17 21.31
N LEU A 46 -20.61 7.13 21.42
CA LEU A 46 -21.29 6.77 22.65
C LEU A 46 -20.39 5.86 23.50
N LYS A 47 -19.80 6.43 24.55
CA LYS A 47 -18.91 5.73 25.48
C LYS A 47 -19.63 5.23 26.74
N ASP A 48 -20.81 5.80 27.05
CA ASP A 48 -21.53 5.49 28.27
C ASP A 48 -22.41 4.26 28.11
N ALA A 49 -22.43 3.41 29.14
CA ALA A 49 -23.23 2.20 29.14
C ALA A 49 -24.75 2.48 28.98
N SER A 50 -25.24 3.61 29.49
CA SER A 50 -26.64 4.03 29.38
C SER A 50 -27.04 4.38 27.96
N SER A 51 -26.20 5.12 27.24
CA SER A 51 -26.45 5.52 25.83
C SER A 51 -26.24 4.33 24.86
N ALA A 52 -25.38 3.38 25.23
CA ALA A 52 -25.14 2.18 24.46
C ALA A 52 -26.16 1.06 24.71
N ALA A 53 -26.95 1.14 25.81
CA ALA A 53 -27.88 0.09 26.22
C ALA A 53 -28.97 -0.23 25.18
N VAL A 54 -29.35 0.75 24.36
CA VAL A 54 -30.33 0.58 23.28
C VAL A 54 -29.89 -0.47 22.24
N TYR A 55 -28.56 -0.67 22.09
CA TYR A 55 -27.98 -1.60 21.11
C TYR A 55 -27.55 -2.94 21.71
N GLY A 56 -27.82 -3.14 23.02
CA GLY A 56 -27.59 -4.39 23.74
C GLY A 56 -26.11 -4.78 23.84
N ALA A 57 -25.83 -6.08 23.95
CA ALA A 57 -24.49 -6.61 24.15
C ALA A 57 -23.48 -6.26 23.02
N LYS A 58 -23.96 -5.98 21.82
CA LYS A 58 -23.11 -5.57 20.69
C LYS A 58 -22.43 -4.20 20.91
N ALA A 59 -22.97 -3.39 21.82
CA ALA A 59 -22.43 -2.07 22.15
C ALA A 59 -21.34 -2.11 23.24
N ALA A 60 -20.92 -3.28 23.72
CA ALA A 60 -19.97 -3.42 24.82
C ALA A 60 -18.61 -2.72 24.52
N SER A 61 -18.17 -2.70 23.26
CA SER A 61 -16.95 -2.01 22.82
C SER A 61 -17.15 -0.53 22.48
N GLY A 62 -18.36 0.02 22.72
CA GLY A 62 -18.75 1.38 22.33
C GLY A 62 -19.55 1.42 21.04
N VAL A 63 -20.18 2.56 20.77
CA VAL A 63 -20.98 2.79 19.56
C VAL A 63 -20.50 4.05 18.86
N ILE A 64 -20.32 3.97 17.56
CA ILE A 64 -20.10 5.12 16.68
C ILE A 64 -21.39 5.35 15.91
N GLN A 65 -22.09 6.41 16.25
CA GLN A 65 -23.31 6.82 15.58
C GLN A 65 -22.97 7.82 14.47
N VAL A 66 -23.26 7.46 13.23
CA VAL A 66 -23.06 8.29 12.05
C VAL A 66 -24.43 8.76 11.57
N THR A 67 -24.62 10.06 11.50
CA THR A 67 -25.83 10.67 10.92
C THR A 67 -25.46 11.27 9.58
N THR A 68 -26.23 10.92 8.55
CA THR A 68 -25.99 11.42 7.20
C THR A 68 -26.80 12.67 6.89
N LYS A 69 -26.33 13.44 5.90
CA LYS A 69 -26.97 14.66 5.45
C LYS A 69 -28.38 14.39 4.91
N LYS A 70 -29.28 15.31 5.23
CA LYS A 70 -30.66 15.35 4.73
C LYS A 70 -30.93 16.70 4.07
N GLY A 71 -32.03 16.78 3.31
CA GLY A 71 -32.47 18.05 2.75
C GLY A 71 -32.90 19.03 3.84
N LYS A 72 -32.39 20.25 3.77
CA LYS A 72 -32.78 21.38 4.64
C LYS A 72 -33.82 22.26 3.92
N THR A 73 -34.72 22.87 4.68
CA THR A 73 -35.72 23.79 4.13
C THR A 73 -35.06 24.96 3.42
N GLY A 74 -35.54 25.28 2.22
CA GLY A 74 -35.00 26.35 1.42
C GLY A 74 -34.91 25.96 -0.06
N LYS A 75 -34.15 26.74 -0.83
CA LYS A 75 -33.86 26.43 -2.25
C LYS A 75 -33.01 25.16 -2.33
N PRO A 76 -33.16 24.35 -3.38
CA PRO A 76 -32.26 23.25 -3.63
C PRO A 76 -30.79 23.71 -3.67
N VAL A 77 -29.92 22.93 -3.01
CA VAL A 77 -28.49 23.22 -2.93
C VAL A 77 -27.73 22.13 -3.66
N ILE A 78 -26.88 22.54 -4.58
CA ILE A 78 -25.93 21.66 -5.24
C ILE A 78 -24.54 22.00 -4.71
N ASN A 79 -23.82 20.98 -4.24
CA ASN A 79 -22.42 21.11 -3.85
C ASN A 79 -21.56 20.24 -4.76
N PHE A 80 -20.44 20.78 -5.20
CA PHE A 80 -19.41 20.05 -5.90
C PHE A 80 -18.09 20.26 -5.20
N ASN A 81 -17.42 19.16 -4.85
CA ASN A 81 -16.09 19.14 -4.27
C ASN A 81 -15.17 18.33 -5.17
N ALA A 82 -14.00 18.86 -5.45
CA ALA A 82 -12.96 18.17 -6.17
C ALA A 82 -11.62 18.41 -5.47
N SER A 83 -10.87 17.35 -5.28
CA SER A 83 -9.51 17.45 -4.77
C SER A 83 -8.58 16.53 -5.55
N THR A 84 -7.34 16.97 -5.72
CA THR A 84 -6.26 16.18 -6.27
C THR A 84 -5.02 16.34 -5.39
N GLY A 85 -4.22 15.30 -5.31
CA GLY A 85 -3.00 15.30 -4.53
C GLY A 85 -1.97 14.36 -5.14
N LEU A 86 -0.70 14.58 -4.80
CA LEU A 86 0.40 13.70 -5.12
C LEU A 86 0.86 13.01 -3.83
N ALA A 87 1.05 11.71 -3.91
CA ALA A 87 1.68 10.92 -2.86
C ALA A 87 3.12 10.64 -3.28
N THR A 88 4.07 11.02 -2.43
CA THR A 88 5.48 10.77 -2.66
C THR A 88 6.06 10.00 -1.48
N MET A 89 7.08 9.19 -1.73
CA MET A 89 7.80 8.54 -0.64
C MET A 89 8.47 9.58 0.24
N SER A 90 8.19 9.53 1.55
CA SER A 90 8.82 10.42 2.54
C SER A 90 10.21 9.95 2.95
N VAL A 91 10.53 8.68 2.77
CA VAL A 91 11.83 8.07 3.06
C VAL A 91 12.29 7.31 1.83
N ASN A 92 13.39 7.75 1.26
CA ASN A 92 14.10 7.02 0.21
C ASN A 92 15.13 6.11 0.90
N GLU A 93 14.79 4.84 1.09
CA GLU A 93 15.81 3.86 1.40
C GLU A 93 16.65 3.63 0.15
N ARG A 94 17.94 3.83 0.31
CA ARG A 94 18.89 3.69 -0.79
C ARG A 94 19.17 2.22 -1.03
N VAL A 95 18.89 1.74 -2.24
CA VAL A 95 19.40 0.45 -2.71
C VAL A 95 20.84 0.59 -3.16
N TYR A 96 21.61 -0.50 -3.07
CA TYR A 96 22.97 -0.51 -3.58
C TYR A 96 22.99 -0.26 -5.09
N ASN A 97 23.86 0.65 -5.53
CA ASN A 97 24.23 0.68 -6.93
C ASN A 97 25.16 -0.50 -7.28
N ALA A 98 25.48 -0.66 -8.54
CA ALA A 98 26.28 -1.78 -9.04
C ALA A 98 27.64 -1.92 -8.32
N ASP A 99 28.35 -0.80 -8.13
CA ASP A 99 29.69 -0.80 -7.50
C ASP A 99 29.60 -1.07 -6.00
N GLU A 100 28.65 -0.50 -5.32
CA GLU A 100 28.39 -0.71 -3.89
C GLU A 100 27.99 -2.15 -3.59
N PHE A 101 27.19 -2.75 -4.49
CA PHE A 101 26.82 -4.14 -4.39
C PHE A 101 28.06 -5.04 -4.47
N LEU A 102 28.90 -4.88 -5.49
CA LEU A 102 30.15 -5.66 -5.62
C LEU A 102 31.08 -5.45 -4.45
N TYR A 103 31.25 -4.22 -3.99
CA TYR A 103 32.06 -3.93 -2.82
C TYR A 103 31.56 -4.67 -1.57
N THR A 104 30.24 -4.66 -1.36
CA THR A 104 29.62 -5.31 -0.20
C THR A 104 29.73 -6.83 -0.30
N TRP A 105 29.47 -7.41 -1.47
CA TRP A 105 29.59 -8.86 -1.72
C TRP A 105 31.02 -9.35 -1.61
N ARG A 106 31.98 -8.60 -2.14
CA ARG A 106 33.41 -8.86 -1.93
C ARG A 106 33.74 -8.91 -0.44
N ARG A 107 33.35 -7.92 0.32
CA ARG A 107 33.57 -7.92 1.77
C ARG A 107 32.94 -9.12 2.45
N ASN A 108 31.69 -9.43 2.13
CA ASN A 108 30.98 -10.57 2.71
C ASN A 108 31.68 -11.90 2.36
N ALA A 109 32.10 -12.10 1.12
CA ALA A 109 32.87 -13.27 0.69
C ALA A 109 34.19 -13.38 1.45
N GLN A 110 34.89 -12.27 1.60
CA GLN A 110 36.16 -12.21 2.34
C GLN A 110 35.97 -12.54 3.83
N TYR A 111 34.94 -12.01 4.46
CA TYR A 111 34.63 -12.29 5.87
C TYR A 111 34.11 -13.70 6.10
N SER A 112 33.32 -14.26 5.21
CA SER A 112 32.77 -15.61 5.34
C SER A 112 33.82 -16.71 5.13
N THR A 113 34.84 -16.45 4.30
CA THR A 113 35.92 -17.39 3.98
C THR A 113 37.09 -17.29 4.97
N ASN A 114 37.19 -16.16 5.63
CA ASN A 114 38.02 -15.78 6.78
C ASN A 114 39.47 -16.26 6.78
N ILE A 115 39.77 -17.39 7.41
CA ILE A 115 41.16 -17.81 7.75
C ILE A 115 41.93 -18.39 6.54
N ASN A 116 41.20 -18.85 5.52
CA ASN A 116 41.79 -19.57 4.39
C ASN A 116 41.76 -18.78 3.08
N ALA A 117 41.30 -17.53 3.08
CA ALA A 117 41.25 -16.71 1.90
C ALA A 117 42.69 -16.41 1.40
N LYS A 118 42.94 -16.67 0.12
CA LYS A 118 44.20 -16.28 -0.51
C LYS A 118 44.22 -14.76 -0.71
N PRO A 119 45.40 -14.15 -0.77
CA PRO A 119 45.51 -12.72 -1.06
C PRO A 119 44.77 -12.36 -2.35
N PHE A 120 43.95 -11.32 -2.30
CA PHE A 120 43.17 -10.80 -3.43
C PHE A 120 42.21 -11.80 -4.10
N GLN A 121 41.86 -12.91 -3.42
CA GLN A 121 41.02 -13.97 -3.99
C GLN A 121 39.66 -13.45 -4.52
N PHE A 122 39.08 -12.45 -3.85
CA PHE A 122 37.79 -11.88 -4.17
C PHE A 122 37.87 -10.53 -4.89
N ASP A 123 39.07 -10.13 -5.32
CA ASP A 123 39.28 -8.87 -6.01
C ASP A 123 39.08 -9.02 -7.52
N ASP A 124 38.79 -7.90 -8.16
CA ASP A 124 38.64 -7.84 -9.62
C ASP A 124 39.98 -8.26 -10.29
N PRO A 125 39.96 -9.32 -11.10
CA PRO A 125 41.17 -9.81 -11.73
C PRO A 125 41.85 -8.81 -12.69
N ARG A 126 41.13 -7.77 -13.08
CA ARG A 126 41.67 -6.67 -13.92
C ARG A 126 42.49 -5.64 -13.11
N GLN A 127 42.38 -5.72 -11.78
CA GLN A 127 43.00 -4.79 -10.83
C GLN A 127 43.96 -5.48 -9.85
N LEU A 128 44.42 -6.69 -10.18
CA LEU A 128 45.35 -7.41 -9.33
C LEU A 128 46.70 -6.70 -9.31
N PRO A 129 47.43 -6.78 -8.18
CA PRO A 129 48.83 -6.36 -8.12
C PRO A 129 49.68 -7.09 -9.15
N SER A 130 50.74 -6.42 -9.68
CA SER A 130 51.59 -6.95 -10.73
C SER A 130 52.41 -8.20 -10.35
N ASP A 131 52.56 -8.45 -9.07
CA ASP A 131 53.20 -9.62 -8.48
C ASP A 131 52.30 -10.85 -8.37
N ILE A 132 51.01 -10.71 -8.71
CA ILE A 132 50.05 -11.81 -8.73
C ILE A 132 49.59 -12.07 -10.18
N PRO A 133 50.17 -13.05 -10.87
CA PRO A 133 49.71 -13.43 -12.21
C PRO A 133 48.24 -13.93 -12.16
N VAL A 134 47.47 -13.57 -13.18
CA VAL A 134 46.06 -14.00 -13.28
C VAL A 134 45.94 -15.54 -13.30
N ALA A 135 46.91 -16.24 -13.88
CA ALA A 135 46.94 -17.70 -13.90
C ALA A 135 47.02 -18.30 -12.47
N ASP A 136 47.87 -17.72 -11.62
CA ASP A 136 48.04 -18.15 -10.24
C ASP A 136 46.79 -17.82 -9.41
N TRP A 137 46.21 -16.66 -9.66
CA TRP A 137 44.94 -16.26 -9.05
C TRP A 137 43.78 -17.19 -9.44
N LEU A 138 43.68 -17.64 -10.71
CA LEU A 138 42.70 -18.63 -11.16
C LEU A 138 42.89 -19.98 -10.45
N ALA A 139 44.12 -20.38 -10.17
CA ALA A 139 44.44 -21.64 -9.51
C ALA A 139 44.06 -21.71 -8.02
N TYR A 140 43.64 -20.61 -7.40
CA TYR A 140 43.33 -20.58 -5.95
C TYR A 140 42.24 -21.57 -5.50
N ASP A 141 41.29 -21.89 -6.39
CA ASP A 141 40.18 -22.79 -6.13
C ASP A 141 40.04 -23.90 -7.19
N ASN A 142 41.16 -24.27 -7.82
CA ASN A 142 41.25 -25.25 -8.91
C ASN A 142 40.37 -24.86 -10.13
N SER A 143 40.15 -23.60 -10.35
CA SER A 143 39.45 -23.12 -11.55
C SER A 143 40.27 -23.48 -12.80
N ASN A 144 39.57 -23.74 -13.91
CA ASN A 144 40.20 -24.02 -15.17
C ASN A 144 41.12 -22.82 -15.56
N PRO A 145 42.40 -23.04 -15.83
CA PRO A 145 43.33 -21.95 -16.18
C PRO A 145 42.97 -21.21 -17.47
N THR A 146 42.07 -21.77 -18.29
CA THR A 146 41.53 -21.13 -19.48
C THR A 146 40.18 -20.48 -19.27
N ALA A 147 39.67 -20.50 -18.05
CA ALA A 147 38.40 -19.85 -17.73
C ALA A 147 38.53 -18.33 -17.83
N ASP A 148 37.43 -17.69 -18.19
CA ASP A 148 37.33 -16.23 -18.16
C ASP A 148 37.49 -15.70 -16.73
N PRO A 149 38.55 -14.92 -16.42
CA PRO A 149 38.80 -14.48 -15.05
C PRO A 149 37.66 -13.67 -14.44
N VAL A 150 36.95 -12.88 -15.24
CA VAL A 150 35.79 -12.08 -14.76
C VAL A 150 34.66 -12.99 -14.34
N THR A 151 34.39 -14.06 -15.07
CA THR A 151 33.39 -15.06 -14.68
C THR A 151 33.75 -15.71 -13.35
N VAL A 152 35.00 -16.16 -13.20
CA VAL A 152 35.49 -16.79 -11.96
C VAL A 152 35.36 -15.83 -10.78
N TRP A 153 35.76 -14.57 -10.98
CA TRP A 153 35.62 -13.55 -9.95
C TRP A 153 34.17 -13.40 -9.46
N LEU A 154 33.20 -13.22 -10.40
CA LEU A 154 31.80 -13.03 -10.06
C LEU A 154 31.19 -14.28 -9.43
N GLN A 155 31.62 -15.49 -9.84
CA GLN A 155 31.23 -16.74 -9.16
C GLN A 155 31.77 -16.82 -7.74
N ARG A 156 32.98 -16.37 -7.47
CA ARG A 156 33.55 -16.27 -6.11
C ARG A 156 32.77 -15.30 -5.24
N LEU A 157 32.18 -14.27 -5.83
CA LEU A 157 31.27 -13.35 -5.17
C LEU A 157 29.83 -13.94 -5.05
N ASN A 158 29.63 -15.19 -5.46
CA ASN A 158 28.35 -15.90 -5.41
C ASN A 158 27.26 -15.31 -6.31
N LEU A 159 27.63 -14.65 -7.41
CA LEU A 159 26.69 -14.21 -8.41
C LEU A 159 26.18 -15.39 -9.24
N GLN A 160 24.88 -15.37 -9.54
CA GLN A 160 24.23 -16.38 -10.36
C GLN A 160 24.57 -16.21 -11.85
N PRO A 161 24.42 -17.26 -12.68
CA PRO A 161 24.76 -17.18 -14.12
C PRO A 161 24.09 -16.02 -14.87
N VAL A 162 22.81 -15.74 -14.56
CA VAL A 162 22.07 -14.62 -15.17
C VAL A 162 22.65 -13.26 -14.78
N GLU A 163 23.09 -13.11 -13.52
CA GLU A 163 23.71 -11.88 -13.03
C GLU A 163 25.07 -11.65 -13.71
N ILE A 164 25.85 -12.73 -13.89
CA ILE A 164 27.12 -12.68 -14.59
C ILE A 164 26.91 -12.29 -16.06
N ALA A 165 25.90 -12.84 -16.71
CA ALA A 165 25.57 -12.50 -18.09
C ALA A 165 25.17 -11.02 -18.21
N ASN A 166 24.33 -10.53 -17.29
CA ASN A 166 23.91 -9.13 -17.25
C ASN A 166 25.08 -8.19 -16.93
N TYR A 167 25.94 -8.56 -15.98
CA TYR A 167 27.17 -7.80 -15.70
C TYR A 167 28.03 -7.63 -16.96
N LYS A 168 28.31 -8.72 -17.69
CA LYS A 168 29.08 -8.68 -18.92
C LYS A 168 28.43 -7.87 -20.04
N ALA A 169 27.10 -7.88 -20.08
CA ALA A 169 26.32 -7.09 -21.03
C ALA A 169 26.15 -5.62 -20.61
N GLY A 170 26.63 -5.23 -19.41
CA GLY A 170 26.45 -3.88 -18.87
C GLY A 170 25.01 -3.53 -18.53
N ARG A 171 24.16 -4.54 -18.28
CA ARG A 171 22.75 -4.36 -17.93
C ARG A 171 22.57 -4.33 -16.43
N THR A 172 21.97 -3.27 -15.90
CA THR A 172 21.66 -3.13 -14.48
C THR A 172 20.19 -2.78 -14.30
N GLN A 173 19.62 -3.20 -13.17
CA GLN A 173 18.25 -2.88 -12.76
C GLN A 173 18.28 -2.02 -11.50
N ASN A 174 17.43 -1.01 -11.47
CA ASN A 174 17.11 -0.30 -10.22
C ASN A 174 15.78 -0.83 -9.67
N TRP A 175 15.88 -1.72 -8.71
CA TRP A 175 14.71 -2.36 -8.10
C TRP A 175 13.78 -1.36 -7.41
N TYR A 176 14.35 -0.27 -6.88
CA TYR A 176 13.56 0.79 -6.28
C TYR A 176 12.64 1.47 -7.29
N ASP A 177 13.19 1.89 -8.44
CA ASP A 177 12.41 2.59 -9.47
C ASP A 177 11.37 1.66 -10.15
N MET A 178 11.58 0.34 -10.09
CA MET A 178 10.61 -0.64 -10.59
C MET A 178 9.43 -0.86 -9.64
N MET A 179 9.65 -0.68 -8.34
CA MET A 179 8.65 -0.97 -7.30
C MET A 179 7.89 0.28 -6.85
N PHE A 180 8.49 1.45 -7.03
CA PHE A 180 7.94 2.69 -6.50
C PHE A 180 7.82 3.77 -7.56
N HIS A 181 6.75 4.52 -7.44
CA HIS A 181 6.49 5.70 -8.25
C HIS A 181 5.78 6.77 -7.41
N ASN A 182 5.61 7.96 -7.96
CA ASN A 182 4.75 8.96 -7.34
C ASN A 182 3.29 8.56 -7.57
N GLY A 183 2.56 8.39 -6.49
CA GLY A 183 1.14 8.11 -6.54
C GLY A 183 0.31 9.36 -6.79
N GLN A 184 -0.93 9.17 -7.21
CA GLN A 184 -1.88 10.25 -7.45
C GLN A 184 -3.21 9.94 -6.74
N ARG A 185 -3.73 10.94 -6.02
CA ARG A 185 -5.07 10.88 -5.45
C ARG A 185 -5.99 11.85 -6.16
N GLN A 186 -7.18 11.37 -6.51
CA GLN A 186 -8.27 12.16 -7.08
C GLN A 186 -9.54 11.84 -6.30
N ASP A 187 -10.29 12.87 -5.91
CA ASP A 187 -11.55 12.73 -5.18
C ASP A 187 -12.54 13.74 -5.72
N TYR A 188 -13.65 13.26 -6.25
CA TYR A 188 -14.72 14.07 -6.82
C TYR A 188 -16.02 13.71 -6.11
N ASN A 189 -16.75 14.71 -5.67
CA ASN A 189 -18.06 14.52 -5.04
C ASN A 189 -19.03 15.58 -5.51
N ILE A 190 -20.22 15.16 -5.91
CA ILE A 190 -21.36 16.04 -6.19
C ILE A 190 -22.52 15.63 -5.28
N SER A 191 -23.24 16.61 -4.74
CA SER A 191 -24.46 16.37 -4.00
C SER A 191 -25.55 17.38 -4.30
N LEU A 192 -26.79 16.92 -4.24
CA LEU A 192 -28.02 17.70 -4.38
C LEU A 192 -28.88 17.48 -3.16
N SER A 193 -29.32 18.53 -2.51
CA SER A 193 -30.17 18.46 -1.35
C SER A 193 -31.24 19.54 -1.36
N GLY A 194 -32.37 19.25 -0.78
CA GLY A 194 -33.46 20.21 -0.59
C GLY A 194 -34.60 19.65 0.22
N ARG A 195 -35.43 20.56 0.72
CA ARG A 195 -36.68 20.24 1.38
C ARG A 195 -37.76 21.25 0.95
N GLN A 196 -38.84 20.75 0.42
CA GLN A 196 -39.97 21.54 0.09
C GLN A 196 -41.21 20.89 0.69
N ASP A 197 -42.00 21.68 1.43
CA ASP A 197 -43.25 21.26 2.10
C ASP A 197 -43.11 19.91 2.86
N ARG A 198 -43.51 18.83 2.21
CA ARG A 198 -43.60 17.50 2.78
C ARG A 198 -42.48 16.54 2.35
N ILE A 199 -41.57 16.97 1.48
CA ILE A 199 -40.51 16.11 0.92
C ILE A 199 -39.14 16.69 1.22
N SER A 200 -38.30 15.89 1.84
CA SER A 200 -36.85 16.14 2.01
C SER A 200 -36.09 15.13 1.19
N TYR A 201 -35.09 15.60 0.45
CA TYR A 201 -34.25 14.75 -0.37
C TYR A 201 -32.79 15.14 -0.24
N TYR A 202 -31.94 14.14 -0.29
CA TYR A 202 -30.49 14.25 -0.43
C TYR A 202 -30.03 13.16 -1.39
N TRP A 203 -29.25 13.54 -2.40
CA TRP A 203 -28.57 12.64 -3.30
C TRP A 203 -27.11 13.04 -3.41
N SER A 204 -26.22 12.07 -3.42
CA SER A 204 -24.80 12.29 -3.68
C SER A 204 -24.24 11.22 -4.60
N MET A 205 -23.15 11.60 -5.30
CA MET A 205 -22.29 10.71 -6.06
C MET A 205 -20.86 11.11 -5.83
N GLY A 206 -20.02 10.15 -5.43
CA GLY A 206 -18.60 10.33 -5.18
C GLY A 206 -17.78 9.33 -5.98
N TYR A 207 -16.66 9.79 -6.49
CA TYR A 207 -15.63 8.95 -7.11
C TYR A 207 -14.28 9.31 -6.51
N MET A 208 -13.57 8.31 -6.02
CA MET A 208 -12.20 8.47 -5.53
C MET A 208 -11.30 7.44 -6.19
N LYS A 209 -10.19 7.93 -6.74
CA LYS A 209 -9.07 7.14 -7.21
C LYS A 209 -7.84 7.49 -6.38
N ASN A 210 -7.17 6.49 -5.84
CA ASN A 210 -5.95 6.66 -5.08
C ASN A 210 -4.93 5.63 -5.59
N GLU A 211 -3.95 6.12 -6.34
CA GLU A 211 -2.77 5.34 -6.72
C GLU A 211 -1.75 5.48 -5.59
N GLY A 212 -1.33 4.34 -5.03
CA GLY A 212 -0.30 4.27 -4.02
C GLY A 212 1.08 4.62 -4.57
N VAL A 213 2.06 4.68 -3.69
CA VAL A 213 3.47 4.86 -4.09
C VAL A 213 4.12 3.55 -4.52
N VAL A 214 3.50 2.42 -4.23
CA VAL A 214 3.91 1.08 -4.66
C VAL A 214 3.18 0.74 -5.94
N VAL A 215 3.90 0.25 -6.94
CA VAL A 215 3.31 -0.19 -8.20
C VAL A 215 2.28 -1.30 -7.95
N GLY A 216 1.05 -1.09 -8.40
CA GLY A 216 -0.05 -2.04 -8.20
C GLY A 216 -0.82 -1.89 -6.89
N ASP A 217 -0.47 -0.91 -6.04
CA ASP A 217 -1.25 -0.57 -4.83
C ASP A 217 -2.26 0.53 -5.18
N ASP A 218 -3.41 0.12 -5.68
CA ASP A 218 -4.45 1.00 -6.19
C ASP A 218 -5.76 0.83 -5.43
N TYR A 219 -6.46 1.92 -5.23
CA TYR A 219 -7.78 1.94 -4.62
C TYR A 219 -8.72 2.85 -5.41
N ASN A 220 -9.76 2.27 -5.99
CA ASN A 220 -10.80 2.98 -6.71
C ASN A 220 -12.15 2.72 -6.07
N VAL A 221 -12.92 3.75 -5.83
CA VAL A 221 -14.27 3.58 -5.28
C VAL A 221 -15.24 4.59 -5.87
N MET A 222 -16.39 4.11 -6.25
CA MET A 222 -17.55 4.89 -6.63
C MET A 222 -18.66 4.66 -5.63
N ARG A 223 -19.23 5.74 -5.10
CA ARG A 223 -20.29 5.70 -4.08
C ARG A 223 -21.45 6.57 -4.52
N SER A 224 -22.65 6.15 -4.20
CA SER A 224 -23.85 6.98 -4.35
C SER A 224 -24.77 6.76 -3.16
N ARG A 225 -25.37 7.83 -2.67
CA ARG A 225 -26.33 7.82 -1.57
C ARG A 225 -27.61 8.55 -1.98
N ILE A 226 -28.76 7.99 -1.57
CA ILE A 226 -30.07 8.59 -1.75
C ILE A 226 -30.79 8.52 -0.41
N ASN A 227 -31.15 9.67 0.14
CA ASN A 227 -32.00 9.80 1.32
C ASN A 227 -33.24 10.59 0.92
N ILE A 228 -34.42 10.00 1.11
CA ILE A 228 -35.68 10.65 0.83
C ILE A 228 -36.61 10.42 2.04
N ASP A 229 -37.16 11.51 2.59
CA ASP A 229 -38.18 11.49 3.62
C ASP A 229 -39.40 12.23 3.09
N ALA A 230 -40.57 11.58 3.08
CA ALA A 230 -41.84 12.16 2.64
C ALA A 230 -42.89 12.05 3.73
N LYS A 231 -43.50 13.18 4.10
CA LYS A 231 -44.68 13.23 4.97
C LYS A 231 -45.91 13.06 4.10
N VAL A 232 -46.41 11.82 4.02
CA VAL A 232 -47.57 11.47 3.16
C VAL A 232 -48.86 12.07 3.72
N THR A 233 -49.05 11.93 5.03
CA THR A 233 -50.16 12.54 5.78
C THR A 233 -49.62 13.14 7.08
N ASP A 234 -50.46 13.75 7.92
CA ASP A 234 -50.00 14.29 9.19
C ASP A 234 -49.60 13.20 10.20
N PHE A 235 -50.08 11.97 10.00
CA PHE A 235 -49.77 10.82 10.84
C PHE A 235 -48.86 9.78 10.15
N LEU A 236 -48.57 9.92 8.83
CA LEU A 236 -47.78 8.94 8.08
C LEU A 236 -46.60 9.62 7.39
N SER A 237 -45.39 9.19 7.72
CA SER A 237 -44.16 9.54 7.01
C SER A 237 -43.49 8.28 6.48
N VAL A 238 -42.96 8.36 5.28
CA VAL A 238 -42.21 7.29 4.61
C VAL A 238 -40.84 7.81 4.23
N GLY A 239 -39.81 7.04 4.53
CA GLY A 239 -38.44 7.41 4.20
C GLY A 239 -37.63 6.23 3.65
N THR A 240 -36.63 6.54 2.89
CA THR A 240 -35.62 5.58 2.43
C THR A 240 -34.22 6.18 2.51
N ASN A 241 -33.29 5.40 3.03
CA ASN A 241 -31.86 5.70 3.05
C ASN A 241 -31.14 4.55 2.34
N THR A 242 -30.61 4.83 1.15
CA THR A 242 -29.97 3.83 0.32
C THR A 242 -28.57 4.26 -0.04
N GLN A 243 -27.62 3.34 0.07
CA GLN A 243 -26.22 3.55 -0.33
C GLN A 243 -25.78 2.45 -1.29
N PHE A 244 -25.11 2.86 -2.35
CA PHE A 244 -24.41 1.99 -3.28
C PHE A 244 -22.93 2.30 -3.22
N SER A 245 -22.09 1.27 -3.21
CA SER A 245 -20.65 1.39 -3.29
C SER A 245 -20.09 0.29 -4.17
N VAL A 246 -19.28 0.67 -5.14
CA VAL A 246 -18.48 -0.26 -5.94
C VAL A 246 -17.03 0.10 -5.69
N ARG A 247 -16.26 -0.87 -5.24
CA ARG A 247 -14.87 -0.72 -4.85
C ARG A 247 -14.01 -1.71 -5.61
N ASP A 248 -12.91 -1.22 -6.16
CA ASP A 248 -11.82 -2.00 -6.69
C ASP A 248 -10.57 -1.66 -5.87
N GLU A 249 -9.94 -2.67 -5.31
CA GLU A 249 -8.86 -2.51 -4.35
C GLU A 249 -7.81 -3.56 -4.61
N SER A 250 -6.59 -3.11 -4.86
CA SER A 250 -5.41 -3.95 -4.88
C SER A 250 -4.45 -3.47 -3.79
N ALA A 251 -3.86 -4.41 -3.08
CA ALA A 251 -2.85 -4.11 -2.06
C ALA A 251 -1.61 -4.96 -2.33
N VAL A 252 -0.50 -4.30 -2.55
CA VAL A 252 0.80 -4.94 -2.75
C VAL A 252 1.64 -4.77 -1.49
N ALA A 253 1.94 -5.88 -0.83
CA ALA A 253 2.89 -5.88 0.27
C ALA A 253 4.32 -5.84 -0.26
N VAL A 254 5.09 -4.86 0.16
CA VAL A 254 6.50 -4.72 -0.21
C VAL A 254 7.37 -5.28 0.90
N ASP A 255 8.22 -6.24 0.55
CA ASP A 255 9.29 -6.70 1.43
C ASP A 255 10.59 -5.92 1.11
N TRP A 256 10.89 -4.96 1.96
CA TRP A 256 12.09 -4.12 1.85
C TRP A 256 13.38 -4.93 1.86
N SER A 257 13.43 -6.06 2.57
CA SER A 257 14.62 -6.89 2.65
C SER A 257 14.97 -7.48 1.28
N LEU A 258 13.96 -7.83 0.48
CA LEU A 258 14.15 -8.32 -0.87
C LEU A 258 14.65 -7.23 -1.82
N ILE A 259 14.11 -6.02 -1.71
CA ILE A 259 14.52 -4.91 -2.58
C ILE A 259 15.98 -4.52 -2.33
N THR A 260 16.38 -4.43 -1.06
CA THR A 260 17.75 -4.02 -0.69
C THR A 260 18.78 -5.12 -0.89
N ALA A 261 18.37 -6.40 -0.82
CA ALA A 261 19.27 -7.54 -0.98
C ALA A 261 19.45 -8.00 -2.44
N ASN A 262 18.55 -7.60 -3.34
CA ASN A 262 18.60 -8.03 -4.73
C ASN A 262 19.78 -7.41 -5.47
N SER A 263 20.40 -8.25 -6.28
CA SER A 263 21.50 -7.84 -7.15
C SER A 263 21.04 -6.86 -8.23
N PRO A 264 21.75 -5.76 -8.47
CA PRO A 264 21.45 -4.86 -9.57
C PRO A 264 21.59 -5.50 -10.95
N TRP A 265 22.24 -6.67 -11.06
CA TRP A 265 22.31 -7.47 -12.28
C TRP A 265 21.28 -8.61 -12.32
N GLY A 266 20.38 -8.69 -11.36
CA GLY A 266 19.27 -9.63 -11.39
C GLY A 266 18.40 -9.44 -12.64
N SER A 267 17.62 -10.47 -12.99
CA SER A 267 16.61 -10.39 -14.05
C SER A 267 15.22 -10.34 -13.44
N PHE A 268 14.38 -9.44 -13.96
CA PHE A 268 12.97 -9.40 -13.61
C PHE A 268 12.19 -10.59 -14.22
N TRP A 269 12.67 -11.10 -15.36
CA TRP A 269 12.04 -12.19 -16.08
C TRP A 269 12.81 -13.49 -15.87
N ASN A 270 12.08 -14.59 -15.67
CA ASN A 270 12.69 -15.91 -15.48
C ASN A 270 13.35 -16.49 -16.75
N ASN A 271 13.04 -15.96 -17.92
CA ASN A 271 13.61 -16.36 -19.19
C ASN A 271 14.00 -15.14 -20.01
N ASP A 272 15.24 -15.15 -20.52
CA ASP A 272 15.77 -14.10 -21.40
C ASP A 272 15.07 -13.99 -22.77
N SER A 273 14.11 -14.84 -23.05
CA SER A 273 13.48 -14.98 -24.37
C SER A 273 12.05 -14.50 -24.46
N THR A 274 11.51 -13.95 -23.38
CA THR A 274 10.12 -13.42 -23.39
C THR A 274 10.17 -11.92 -23.17
N ASP A 275 10.02 -11.20 -24.27
CA ASP A 275 9.70 -9.77 -24.34
C ASP A 275 8.37 -9.46 -23.64
#